data_bba1eda3622b0a5336cb062633652583
#
_entry.id   bba1eda3622b0a5336cb062633652583
#
_cell.length_a   1.000
_cell.length_b   1.000
_cell.length_c   1.000
_cell.angle_alpha   90.00
_cell.angle_beta   90.00
_cell.angle_gamma   90.00
#
_symmetry.space_group_name_H-M   'P 1'
#
loop_
_entity.id
_entity.type
_entity.pdbx_description
1 polymer ?
#
loop_
_entity_poly.entity_id
_entity_poly.type
_entity_poly.pdbx_seq_one_letter_code
_entity_poly.pdbx_strand_id
1 'polypeptide(L)'
;MKKQILTTALVLITIGLVLISASISQAQSNNEFTVPLSDPAKRGKLKAHINYGSITVKGTARKDVLVRYKSLEDGECEDCDEHDKDNDRNEKSKSGLRKIGGGGMDLEVTESNNFVKVESDSWNHKLNLEIEVPSGFDMEVHTYNDGDLMITNVQGEVELTNYNGEITALNISGSVVATTYNGEIKVTFDKVTEGTPMSFSTYNGDIDLTFPATLKATVKMKTEQGEIYTGFDIKMTSTGPVQKKDARSGVYRVTVDDYKRGDVNGGGAEITLKNYNGDIYVRKK
;
A
#
# COMPACT_ATOMS: atom_id res chain seq x y z
N MET A 1 59.48 -54.22 -13.82
CA MET A 1 58.18 -54.00 -13.12
C MET A 1 58.21 -53.02 -11.96
N LYS A 2 59.21 -52.13 -11.82
CA LYS A 2 59.24 -51.10 -10.70
C LYS A 2 59.16 -49.65 -11.20
N LYS A 3 58.89 -49.38 -12.48
CA LYS A 3 58.79 -48.00 -13.02
C LYS A 3 57.36 -47.57 -13.38
N GLN A 4 56.36 -48.47 -13.32
CA GLN A 4 54.98 -48.11 -13.67
C GLN A 4 54.08 -47.76 -12.51
N ILE A 5 54.54 -47.95 -11.27
CA ILE A 5 53.74 -47.69 -10.08
C ILE A 5 53.91 -46.23 -9.57
N LEU A 6 54.95 -45.54 -10.03
CA LEU A 6 55.24 -44.19 -9.53
C LEU A 6 54.54 -43.04 -10.31
N THR A 7 54.00 -43.38 -11.51
CA THR A 7 53.32 -42.39 -12.37
C THR A 7 51.81 -42.30 -12.11
N THR A 8 51.21 -43.33 -11.54
CA THR A 8 49.78 -43.32 -11.20
C THR A 8 49.47 -42.65 -9.85
N ALA A 9 50.42 -42.53 -8.94
CA ALA A 9 50.22 -41.84 -7.64
C ALA A 9 50.32 -40.32 -7.76
N LEU A 10 50.96 -39.78 -8.79
CA LEU A 10 51.16 -38.33 -8.97
C LEU A 10 49.99 -37.65 -9.69
N VAL A 11 49.16 -38.42 -10.41
CA VAL A 11 47.98 -37.86 -11.11
C VAL A 11 46.74 -37.78 -10.24
N LEU A 12 46.66 -38.52 -9.15
CA LEU A 12 45.54 -38.51 -8.20
C LEU A 12 45.65 -37.42 -7.13
N ILE A 13 46.81 -36.79 -6.97
CA ILE A 13 46.99 -35.68 -5.98
C ILE A 13 46.69 -34.32 -6.62
N THR A 14 46.69 -34.22 -7.96
CA THR A 14 46.39 -32.92 -8.64
C THR A 14 44.91 -32.70 -8.92
N ILE A 15 44.03 -33.68 -8.74
CA ILE A 15 42.59 -33.57 -8.94
C ILE A 15 41.87 -33.17 -7.64
N GLY A 16 42.52 -33.29 -6.50
CA GLY A 16 41.94 -32.95 -5.18
C GLY A 16 42.04 -31.48 -4.78
N LEU A 17 42.70 -30.60 -5.56
CA LEU A 17 42.99 -29.22 -5.09
C LEU A 17 42.28 -28.12 -5.88
N VAL A 18 41.23 -28.44 -6.65
CA VAL A 18 40.54 -27.45 -7.52
C VAL A 18 39.07 -27.23 -7.13
N LEU A 19 38.58 -27.70 -6.01
CA LEU A 19 37.18 -27.56 -5.64
C LEU A 19 36.95 -26.94 -4.24
N ILE A 20 37.74 -25.95 -3.85
CA ILE A 20 37.36 -25.03 -2.74
C ILE A 20 37.67 -23.58 -3.18
N SER A 21 37.06 -23.13 -4.27
CA SER A 21 36.71 -21.77 -4.39
C SER A 21 35.37 -21.59 -3.67
N ALA A 22 35.43 -21.54 -2.35
CA ALA A 22 34.33 -21.01 -1.57
C ALA A 22 34.10 -19.59 -2.08
N SER A 23 33.02 -19.45 -2.83
CA SER A 23 32.43 -18.14 -3.10
C SER A 23 32.15 -17.53 -1.75
N ILE A 24 33.06 -16.71 -1.27
CA ILE A 24 32.75 -15.73 -0.24
C ILE A 24 31.76 -14.78 -0.95
N SER A 25 30.49 -15.15 -0.91
CA SER A 25 29.43 -14.21 -1.14
C SER A 25 29.65 -13.13 -0.10
N GLN A 26 30.20 -11.98 -0.53
CA GLN A 26 30.13 -10.77 0.26
C GLN A 26 28.63 -10.61 0.54
N ALA A 27 28.26 -10.77 1.81
CA ALA A 27 27.00 -10.28 2.30
C ALA A 27 27.06 -8.76 2.14
N GLN A 28 26.67 -8.25 0.95
CA GLN A 28 26.14 -6.91 0.88
C GLN A 28 25.04 -6.89 1.93
N SER A 29 25.07 -5.93 2.83
CA SER A 29 23.98 -5.61 3.71
C SER A 29 22.82 -5.11 2.84
N ASN A 30 22.22 -6.03 2.12
CA ASN A 30 21.02 -5.75 1.37
C ASN A 30 19.92 -5.63 2.41
N ASN A 31 19.35 -4.43 2.52
CA ASN A 31 18.13 -4.18 3.27
C ASN A 31 16.95 -4.89 2.58
N GLU A 32 17.15 -6.14 2.20
CA GLU A 32 16.14 -6.96 1.51
C GLU A 32 16.23 -8.42 1.92
N PHE A 33 15.09 -9.09 1.92
CA PHE A 33 15.00 -10.53 2.11
C PHE A 33 13.78 -11.10 1.39
N THR A 34 13.86 -12.38 1.06
CA THR A 34 12.80 -13.12 0.36
C THR A 34 12.07 -14.03 1.33
N VAL A 35 10.75 -13.99 1.30
CA VAL A 35 9.85 -14.83 2.10
C VAL A 35 9.27 -15.91 1.19
N PRO A 36 9.66 -17.18 1.35
CA PRO A 36 9.07 -18.27 0.58
C PRO A 36 7.61 -18.47 1.01
N LEU A 37 6.74 -18.79 0.06
CA LEU A 37 5.33 -19.10 0.33
C LEU A 37 5.17 -20.60 0.65
N SER A 38 4.27 -20.91 1.58
CA SER A 38 3.93 -22.30 1.95
C SER A 38 3.39 -23.10 0.74
N ASP A 39 2.60 -22.47 -0.14
CA ASP A 39 2.07 -23.07 -1.37
C ASP A 39 2.01 -22.01 -2.49
N PRO A 40 3.10 -21.87 -3.29
CA PRO A 40 3.17 -20.84 -4.33
C PRO A 40 2.14 -20.99 -5.47
N ALA A 41 1.41 -22.09 -5.52
CA ALA A 41 0.36 -22.32 -6.51
C ALA A 41 -1.00 -21.77 -6.07
N LYS A 42 -1.16 -21.45 -4.79
CA LYS A 42 -2.40 -20.89 -4.24
C LYS A 42 -2.30 -19.40 -4.08
N ARG A 43 -3.48 -18.76 -4.10
CA ARG A 43 -3.62 -17.34 -3.78
C ARG A 43 -3.17 -17.08 -2.35
N GLY A 44 -2.51 -15.97 -2.13
CA GLY A 44 -2.09 -15.52 -0.82
C GLY A 44 -2.67 -14.17 -0.45
N LYS A 45 -2.36 -13.72 0.75
CA LYS A 45 -2.70 -12.40 1.26
C LYS A 45 -1.46 -11.76 1.88
N LEU A 46 -1.26 -10.47 1.56
CA LEU A 46 -0.30 -9.61 2.23
C LEU A 46 -1.04 -8.73 3.24
N LYS A 47 -0.55 -8.68 4.48
CA LYS A 47 -0.87 -7.62 5.44
C LYS A 47 0.41 -6.85 5.75
N ALA A 48 0.45 -5.56 5.40
CA ALA A 48 1.57 -4.69 5.69
C ALA A 48 1.10 -3.51 6.55
N HIS A 49 1.78 -3.28 7.68
CA HIS A 49 1.47 -2.21 8.61
C HIS A 49 2.73 -1.54 9.13
N ILE A 50 2.79 -0.22 8.98
CA ILE A 50 3.82 0.60 9.63
C ILE A 50 3.18 1.86 10.22
N ASN A 51 3.78 2.41 11.26
CA ASN A 51 3.29 3.64 11.89
C ASN A 51 3.88 4.90 11.26
N TYR A 52 5.07 4.81 10.66
CA TYR A 52 5.79 5.98 10.13
C TYR A 52 6.57 5.63 8.87
N GLY A 53 6.18 6.22 7.72
CA GLY A 53 6.82 6.04 6.42
C GLY A 53 5.90 5.50 5.34
N SER A 54 6.46 5.20 4.18
CA SER A 54 5.73 4.80 2.96
C SER A 54 5.78 3.31 2.70
N ILE A 55 4.71 2.77 2.08
CA ILE A 55 4.67 1.39 1.63
C ILE A 55 4.38 1.36 0.13
N THR A 56 5.29 0.78 -0.64
CA THR A 56 5.11 0.49 -2.06
C THR A 56 4.95 -1.01 -2.25
N VAL A 57 3.84 -1.44 -2.87
CA VAL A 57 3.60 -2.85 -3.20
C VAL A 57 3.44 -3.02 -4.70
N LYS A 58 4.14 -4.00 -5.25
CA LYS A 58 4.10 -4.32 -6.67
C LYS A 58 3.72 -5.77 -6.90
N GLY A 59 2.63 -6.00 -7.62
CA GLY A 59 2.27 -7.31 -8.14
C GLY A 59 3.19 -7.70 -9.31
N THR A 60 3.79 -8.89 -9.23
CA THR A 60 4.77 -9.40 -10.19
C THR A 60 4.48 -10.86 -10.53
N ALA A 61 5.30 -11.47 -11.42
CA ALA A 61 5.23 -12.89 -11.73
C ALA A 61 6.02 -13.78 -10.73
N ARG A 62 6.41 -13.24 -9.58
CA ARG A 62 7.12 -13.99 -8.52
C ARG A 62 6.25 -15.10 -7.94
N LYS A 63 6.92 -16.07 -7.32
CA LYS A 63 6.30 -17.17 -6.56
C LYS A 63 6.64 -17.10 -5.06
N ASP A 64 7.20 -15.99 -4.64
CA ASP A 64 7.63 -15.65 -3.28
C ASP A 64 7.30 -14.17 -3.02
N VAL A 65 7.57 -13.69 -1.82
CA VAL A 65 7.46 -12.28 -1.49
C VAL A 65 8.85 -11.72 -1.23
N LEU A 66 9.20 -10.63 -1.91
CA LEU A 66 10.44 -9.90 -1.66
C LEU A 66 10.11 -8.64 -0.87
N VAL A 67 10.79 -8.44 0.24
CA VAL A 67 10.68 -7.26 1.08
C VAL A 67 12.00 -6.51 1.08
N ARG A 68 11.97 -5.27 0.65
CA ARG A 68 13.07 -4.30 0.79
C ARG A 68 12.65 -3.24 1.78
N TYR A 69 13.59 -2.78 2.58
CA TYR A 69 13.33 -1.73 3.56
C TYR A 69 14.46 -0.71 3.60
N LYS A 70 14.10 0.54 3.81
CA LYS A 70 15.03 1.65 4.04
C LYS A 70 14.57 2.37 5.31
N SER A 71 15.42 2.35 6.34
CA SER A 71 15.22 3.17 7.53
C SER A 71 15.90 4.52 7.28
N LEU A 72 15.17 5.60 7.47
CA LEU A 72 15.70 6.95 7.44
C LEU A 72 15.96 7.35 8.90
N GLU A 73 17.23 7.62 9.23
CA GLU A 73 17.57 8.21 10.52
C GLU A 73 17.14 9.69 10.52
N ASP A 74 16.70 10.20 11.69
CA ASP A 74 16.37 11.61 11.86
C ASP A 74 17.55 12.50 11.43
N GLY A 75 17.48 13.12 10.25
CA GLY A 75 18.52 13.99 9.70
C GLY A 75 18.87 13.79 8.23
N GLU A 76 18.46 12.69 7.60
CA GLU A 76 18.57 12.51 6.16
C GLU A 76 17.28 12.92 5.45
N CYS A 77 17.14 14.22 5.19
CA CYS A 77 16.16 14.68 4.21
C CYS A 77 16.73 14.48 2.81
N GLU A 78 16.12 13.68 1.96
CA GLU A 78 16.53 13.54 0.55
C GLU A 78 16.23 14.82 -0.28
N ASP A 79 15.39 15.75 0.20
CA ASP A 79 15.00 17.01 -0.46
C ASP A 79 14.80 18.15 0.55
N CYS A 80 15.79 18.41 1.40
CA CYS A 80 15.80 19.67 2.15
C CYS A 80 16.44 20.75 1.29
N ASP A 81 15.66 21.46 0.48
CA ASP A 81 16.04 22.73 -0.11
C ASP A 81 16.48 23.71 1.02
N GLU A 82 17.62 24.35 0.82
CA GLU A 82 18.30 25.26 1.75
C GLU A 82 17.48 26.55 2.05
N HIS A 83 16.28 26.44 2.58
CA HIS A 83 15.51 27.60 3.02
C HIS A 83 14.80 27.34 4.35
N ASP A 84 15.59 27.27 5.44
CA ASP A 84 15.11 27.76 6.75
C ASP A 84 16.29 27.97 7.70
N LYS A 85 16.93 29.14 7.58
CA LYS A 85 17.91 29.64 8.54
C LYS A 85 17.26 30.45 9.66
N ASP A 86 16.19 29.97 10.28
CA ASP A 86 15.58 30.71 11.41
C ASP A 86 14.94 29.80 12.48
N ASN A 87 15.68 28.79 12.96
CA ASN A 87 15.25 28.07 14.18
C ASN A 87 16.39 27.92 15.21
N ASP A 88 17.14 29.00 15.39
CA ASP A 88 18.30 29.09 16.31
C ASP A 88 17.92 29.22 17.80
N ARG A 89 16.70 28.88 18.21
CA ARG A 89 16.28 28.98 19.61
C ARG A 89 16.31 27.68 20.41
N ASN A 90 16.45 26.53 19.79
CA ASN A 90 16.39 25.24 20.50
C ASN A 90 17.76 24.50 20.58
N GLU A 91 18.77 24.93 19.85
CA GLU A 91 20.10 24.27 19.88
C GLU A 91 20.91 24.60 21.13
N LYS A 92 20.70 25.78 21.75
CA LYS A 92 21.44 26.18 22.93
C LYS A 92 21.21 25.34 24.18
N SER A 93 20.08 24.64 24.26
CA SER A 93 19.78 23.81 25.42
C SER A 93 20.40 22.41 25.36
N LYS A 94 20.86 21.98 24.17
CA LYS A 94 21.45 20.66 23.95
C LYS A 94 22.98 20.67 23.86
N SER A 95 23.60 21.83 23.94
CA SER A 95 25.06 21.97 23.91
C SER A 95 25.69 21.17 25.06
N GLY A 96 26.58 20.25 24.71
CA GLY A 96 27.26 19.37 25.66
C GLY A 96 26.54 18.08 26.01
N LEU A 97 25.32 17.85 25.46
CA LEU A 97 24.60 16.59 25.61
C LEU A 97 24.81 15.70 24.38
N ARG A 98 25.17 14.44 24.61
CA ARG A 98 25.23 13.41 23.56
C ARG A 98 23.97 12.60 23.62
N LYS A 99 23.21 12.52 22.52
CA LYS A 99 22.08 11.61 22.40
C LYS A 99 22.59 10.17 22.60
N ILE A 100 22.25 9.55 23.73
CA ILE A 100 22.43 8.13 23.99
C ILE A 100 21.06 7.52 23.79
N GLY A 101 20.84 6.90 22.66
CA GLY A 101 19.57 6.26 22.39
C GLY A 101 19.60 5.68 21.01
N GLY A 102 19.44 4.43 20.89
CA GLY A 102 19.03 3.71 19.74
C GLY A 102 17.83 2.90 20.16
N GLY A 103 16.63 3.36 19.85
CA GLY A 103 15.55 2.43 19.61
C GLY A 103 15.92 1.76 18.30
N GLY A 104 16.21 0.45 18.28
CA GLY A 104 16.44 -0.28 17.04
C GLY A 104 15.19 -0.22 16.18
N MET A 105 15.34 -0.19 14.86
CA MET A 105 14.27 -0.44 13.93
C MET A 105 13.78 -1.88 14.19
N ASP A 106 12.48 -2.04 14.41
CA ASP A 106 11.85 -3.34 14.54
C ASP A 106 10.97 -3.56 13.30
N LEU A 107 11.32 -4.54 12.47
CA LEU A 107 10.55 -4.99 11.33
C LEU A 107 10.34 -6.50 11.46
N GLU A 108 9.12 -6.89 11.76
CA GLU A 108 8.73 -8.29 11.85
C GLU A 108 8.07 -8.76 10.55
N VAL A 109 8.52 -9.90 10.04
CA VAL A 109 7.90 -10.52 8.87
C VAL A 109 7.63 -11.98 9.16
N THR A 110 6.38 -12.39 8.99
CA THR A 110 5.93 -13.76 9.19
C THR A 110 5.17 -14.26 7.97
N GLU A 111 5.24 -15.56 7.73
CA GLU A 111 4.45 -16.24 6.70
C GLU A 111 3.81 -17.50 7.29
N SER A 112 2.53 -17.71 7.00
CA SER A 112 1.82 -18.93 7.32
C SER A 112 0.66 -19.15 6.36
N ASN A 113 0.63 -20.28 5.66
CA ASN A 113 -0.43 -20.63 4.70
C ASN A 113 -0.66 -19.57 3.61
N ASN A 114 0.39 -19.01 3.06
CA ASN A 114 0.41 -17.89 2.10
C ASN A 114 -0.15 -16.57 2.67
N PHE A 115 -0.30 -16.45 3.96
CA PHE A 115 -0.56 -15.20 4.63
C PHE A 115 0.77 -14.60 5.08
N VAL A 116 1.21 -13.55 4.40
CA VAL A 116 2.44 -12.81 4.71
C VAL A 116 2.09 -11.56 5.47
N LYS A 117 2.69 -11.40 6.65
CA LYS A 117 2.50 -10.24 7.52
C LYS A 117 3.83 -9.52 7.65
N VAL A 118 3.82 -8.21 7.40
CA VAL A 118 4.98 -7.31 7.48
C VAL A 118 4.60 -6.16 8.38
N GLU A 119 5.22 -6.03 9.54
CA GLU A 119 4.82 -5.04 10.54
C GLU A 119 6.01 -4.34 11.18
N SER A 120 5.82 -3.04 11.45
CA SER A 120 6.69 -2.26 12.31
C SER A 120 5.88 -1.29 13.15
N ASP A 121 6.02 -1.41 14.47
CA ASP A 121 5.35 -0.53 15.44
C ASP A 121 6.18 0.71 15.80
N SER A 122 7.29 0.96 15.10
CA SER A 122 8.15 2.11 15.36
C SER A 122 7.45 3.44 15.02
N TRP A 123 7.47 4.37 15.98
CA TRP A 123 7.01 5.75 15.81
C TRP A 123 8.17 6.75 15.63
N ASN A 124 9.40 6.32 15.91
CA ASN A 124 10.58 7.18 15.97
C ASN A 124 11.52 7.02 14.78
N HIS A 125 11.31 5.97 13.99
CA HIS A 125 12.13 5.68 12.82
C HIS A 125 11.24 5.59 11.60
N LYS A 126 11.46 6.48 10.64
CA LYS A 126 10.78 6.45 9.35
C LYS A 126 11.26 5.23 8.57
N LEU A 127 10.32 4.39 8.15
CA LEU A 127 10.58 3.17 7.45
C LEU A 127 9.87 3.16 6.10
N ASN A 128 10.64 3.13 5.02
CA ASN A 128 10.08 2.95 3.69
C ASN A 128 10.19 1.47 3.29
N LEU A 129 9.05 0.87 2.93
CA LEU A 129 8.95 -0.52 2.48
C LEU A 129 8.67 -0.60 0.99
N GLU A 130 9.43 -1.45 0.29
CA GLU A 130 9.12 -1.89 -1.07
C GLU A 130 8.87 -3.39 -1.03
N ILE A 131 7.67 -3.82 -1.41
CA ILE A 131 7.25 -5.22 -1.34
C ILE A 131 6.83 -5.69 -2.73
N GLU A 132 7.47 -6.75 -3.22
CA GLU A 132 7.03 -7.43 -4.44
C GLU A 132 6.30 -8.73 -4.06
N VAL A 133 5.11 -8.92 -4.59
CA VAL A 133 4.26 -10.09 -4.33
C VAL A 133 3.80 -10.73 -5.65
N PRO A 134 3.35 -11.99 -5.64
CA PRO A 134 2.60 -12.53 -6.76
C PRO A 134 1.39 -11.65 -7.08
N SER A 135 1.16 -11.34 -8.37
CA SER A 135 0.11 -10.39 -8.78
C SER A 135 -1.31 -10.77 -8.32
N GLY A 136 -1.57 -12.04 -8.06
CA GLY A 136 -2.87 -12.56 -7.59
C GLY A 136 -3.10 -12.47 -6.08
N PHE A 137 -2.29 -11.74 -5.33
CA PHE A 137 -2.44 -11.58 -3.89
C PHE A 137 -3.58 -10.62 -3.53
N ASP A 138 -4.29 -10.95 -2.45
CA ASP A 138 -5.13 -9.98 -1.74
C ASP A 138 -4.25 -9.15 -0.80
N MET A 139 -4.67 -7.93 -0.49
CA MET A 139 -3.84 -6.99 0.28
C MET A 139 -4.63 -6.23 1.33
N GLU A 140 -3.97 -6.05 2.47
CA GLU A 140 -4.37 -5.14 3.54
C GLU A 140 -3.13 -4.31 3.89
N VAL A 141 -3.11 -3.03 3.47
CA VAL A 141 -1.93 -2.18 3.62
C VAL A 141 -2.30 -0.93 4.38
N HIS A 142 -1.54 -0.68 5.46
CA HIS A 142 -1.82 0.41 6.37
C HIS A 142 -0.55 1.17 6.71
N THR A 143 -0.58 2.50 6.62
CA THR A 143 0.39 3.42 7.23
C THR A 143 -0.33 4.54 7.98
N TYR A 144 0.34 5.15 8.97
CA TYR A 144 -0.32 6.16 9.79
C TYR A 144 0.23 7.55 9.52
N ASN A 145 1.56 7.72 9.51
CA ASN A 145 2.16 9.04 9.50
C ASN A 145 3.26 9.19 8.46
N ASP A 146 3.28 10.37 7.79
CA ASP A 146 4.34 10.87 6.93
C ASP A 146 4.83 9.86 5.87
N GLY A 147 3.87 9.28 5.16
CA GLY A 147 4.19 8.36 4.07
C GLY A 147 2.98 8.02 3.20
N ASP A 148 3.26 7.65 1.97
CA ASP A 148 2.26 7.33 0.96
C ASP A 148 2.12 5.82 0.79
N LEU A 149 0.95 5.40 0.33
CA LEU A 149 0.68 4.06 -0.13
C LEU A 149 0.68 4.01 -1.66
N MET A 150 1.56 3.21 -2.24
CA MET A 150 1.59 2.98 -3.69
C MET A 150 1.44 1.50 -4.00
N ILE A 151 0.36 1.14 -4.68
CA ILE A 151 0.06 -0.24 -5.08
C ILE A 151 0.02 -0.33 -6.60
N THR A 152 0.67 -1.31 -7.20
CA THR A 152 0.70 -1.43 -8.66
C THR A 152 0.56 -2.88 -9.13
N ASN A 153 -0.17 -3.09 -10.25
CA ASN A 153 -0.28 -4.36 -10.98
C ASN A 153 -0.83 -5.53 -10.15
N VAL A 154 -1.87 -5.30 -9.36
CA VAL A 154 -2.47 -6.29 -8.47
C VAL A 154 -3.80 -6.81 -9.02
N GLN A 155 -4.01 -8.13 -8.88
CA GLN A 155 -5.23 -8.83 -9.30
C GLN A 155 -5.89 -9.48 -8.07
N GLY A 156 -6.52 -8.64 -7.22
CA GLY A 156 -7.05 -9.11 -5.94
C GLY A 156 -7.99 -8.11 -5.28
N GLU A 157 -8.38 -8.45 -4.06
CA GLU A 157 -9.06 -7.55 -3.15
C GLU A 157 -8.01 -6.71 -2.42
N VAL A 158 -8.16 -5.39 -2.47
CA VAL A 158 -7.17 -4.45 -1.96
C VAL A 158 -7.83 -3.53 -0.94
N GLU A 159 -7.36 -3.57 0.30
CA GLU A 159 -7.77 -2.67 1.37
C GLU A 159 -6.59 -1.77 1.77
N LEU A 160 -6.79 -0.46 1.66
CA LEU A 160 -5.77 0.55 1.87
C LEU A 160 -6.24 1.55 2.92
N THR A 161 -5.44 1.75 3.95
CA THR A 161 -5.71 2.76 4.97
C THR A 161 -4.48 3.60 5.22
N ASN A 162 -4.63 4.90 5.10
CA ASN A 162 -3.62 5.88 5.46
C ASN A 162 -4.26 6.92 6.41
N TYR A 163 -3.46 7.58 7.22
CA TYR A 163 -3.96 8.72 7.99
C TYR A 163 -3.44 10.03 7.43
N ASN A 164 -2.13 10.15 7.23
CA ASN A 164 -1.49 11.32 6.63
C ASN A 164 -0.62 10.90 5.44
N GLY A 165 -1.16 11.02 4.24
CA GLY A 165 -0.47 10.73 2.98
C GLY A 165 -1.43 10.25 1.91
N GLU A 166 -0.94 10.18 0.69
CA GLU A 166 -1.69 9.81 -0.49
C GLU A 166 -1.85 8.29 -0.60
N ILE A 167 -2.93 7.89 -1.27
CA ILE A 167 -3.15 6.50 -1.66
C ILE A 167 -3.21 6.45 -3.19
N THR A 168 -2.23 5.82 -3.80
CA THR A 168 -2.17 5.61 -5.24
C THR A 168 -2.21 4.12 -5.56
N ALA A 169 -3.23 3.66 -6.32
CA ALA A 169 -3.35 2.29 -6.77
C ALA A 169 -3.52 2.22 -8.29
N LEU A 170 -2.55 1.66 -9.01
CA LEU A 170 -2.51 1.67 -10.47
C LEU A 170 -2.59 0.26 -11.06
N ASN A 171 -3.30 0.11 -12.18
CA ASN A 171 -3.46 -1.14 -12.92
C ASN A 171 -4.05 -2.25 -12.03
N ILE A 172 -5.13 -1.94 -11.34
CA ILE A 172 -5.80 -2.87 -10.44
C ILE A 172 -6.84 -3.70 -11.21
N SER A 173 -6.76 -5.01 -11.04
CA SER A 173 -7.78 -5.95 -11.52
C SER A 173 -8.45 -6.62 -10.32
N GLY A 174 -9.59 -6.07 -9.86
CA GLY A 174 -10.21 -6.54 -8.63
C GLY A 174 -11.18 -5.54 -8.02
N SER A 175 -11.14 -5.45 -6.70
CA SER A 175 -11.89 -4.47 -5.90
C SER A 175 -10.95 -3.70 -4.97
N VAL A 176 -11.33 -2.45 -4.64
CA VAL A 176 -10.54 -1.60 -3.76
C VAL A 176 -11.44 -0.95 -2.70
N VAL A 177 -10.99 -1.00 -1.46
CA VAL A 177 -11.46 -0.14 -0.38
C VAL A 177 -10.30 0.74 0.04
N ALA A 178 -10.45 2.06 -0.03
CA ALA A 178 -9.38 3.00 0.30
C ALA A 178 -9.90 4.10 1.23
N THR A 179 -9.16 4.32 2.31
CA THR A 179 -9.49 5.36 3.30
C THR A 179 -8.24 6.12 3.69
N THR A 180 -8.29 7.45 3.60
CA THR A 180 -7.26 8.32 4.18
C THR A 180 -7.94 9.47 4.94
N TYR A 181 -7.20 10.15 5.82
CA TYR A 181 -7.70 11.36 6.46
C TYR A 181 -7.18 12.60 5.75
N ASN A 182 -5.88 12.69 5.50
CA ASN A 182 -5.25 13.76 4.74
C ASN A 182 -4.46 13.18 3.58
N GLY A 183 -4.99 13.31 2.38
CA GLY A 183 -4.34 12.86 1.15
C GLY A 183 -5.33 12.59 0.03
N GLU A 184 -4.84 12.60 -1.19
CA GLU A 184 -5.57 12.20 -2.38
C GLU A 184 -5.73 10.68 -2.42
N ILE A 185 -6.85 10.21 -2.97
CA ILE A 185 -7.04 8.80 -3.34
C ILE A 185 -7.10 8.72 -4.86
N LYS A 186 -6.10 8.08 -5.46
CA LYS A 186 -6.02 7.88 -6.90
C LYS A 186 -6.00 6.41 -7.25
N VAL A 187 -7.02 5.94 -7.97
CA VAL A 187 -7.11 4.53 -8.35
C VAL A 187 -7.41 4.36 -9.82
N THR A 188 -6.62 3.52 -10.50
CA THR A 188 -6.83 3.15 -11.90
C THR A 188 -7.10 1.65 -12.01
N PHE A 189 -8.28 1.30 -12.50
CA PHE A 189 -8.67 -0.08 -12.72
C PHE A 189 -8.41 -0.54 -14.16
N ASP A 190 -7.85 -1.72 -14.32
CA ASP A 190 -7.82 -2.44 -15.60
C ASP A 190 -9.08 -3.30 -15.74
N LYS A 191 -9.50 -3.92 -14.63
CA LYS A 191 -10.72 -4.71 -14.55
C LYS A 191 -11.33 -4.59 -13.15
N VAL A 192 -12.64 -4.51 -13.09
CA VAL A 192 -13.40 -4.50 -11.82
C VAL A 192 -14.02 -5.88 -11.59
N THR A 193 -13.97 -6.38 -10.36
CA THR A 193 -14.71 -7.58 -9.97
C THR A 193 -16.21 -7.25 -9.90
N GLU A 194 -17.00 -7.89 -10.75
CA GLU A 194 -18.44 -7.67 -10.78
C GLU A 194 -19.09 -8.11 -9.46
N GLY A 195 -20.07 -7.35 -9.01
CA GLY A 195 -20.85 -7.68 -7.82
C GLY A 195 -20.17 -7.36 -6.47
N THR A 196 -18.93 -6.88 -6.47
CA THR A 196 -18.21 -6.52 -5.24
C THR A 196 -18.34 -5.03 -4.95
N PRO A 197 -18.90 -4.63 -3.80
CA PRO A 197 -18.96 -3.23 -3.39
C PRO A 197 -17.55 -2.65 -3.15
N MET A 198 -17.40 -1.36 -3.42
CA MET A 198 -16.17 -0.62 -3.16
C MET A 198 -16.46 0.66 -2.38
N SER A 199 -15.46 1.14 -1.62
CA SER A 199 -15.58 2.37 -0.84
C SER A 199 -14.29 3.18 -0.88
N PHE A 200 -14.43 4.48 -1.12
CA PHE A 200 -13.33 5.44 -1.16
C PHE A 200 -13.69 6.62 -0.26
N SER A 201 -12.87 6.90 0.73
CA SER A 201 -13.16 7.97 1.69
C SER A 201 -11.90 8.75 2.04
N THR A 202 -11.96 10.08 1.90
CA THR A 202 -10.95 11.00 2.43
C THR A 202 -11.62 12.14 3.17
N TYR A 203 -10.91 12.77 4.09
CA TYR A 203 -11.40 14.00 4.72
C TYR A 203 -10.86 15.24 3.99
N ASN A 204 -9.56 15.26 3.69
CA ASN A 204 -8.92 16.33 2.92
C ASN A 204 -8.13 15.71 1.76
N GLY A 205 -8.50 16.08 0.54
CA GLY A 205 -7.87 15.63 -0.71
C GLY A 205 -8.91 15.19 -1.72
N ASP A 206 -8.52 14.99 -2.94
CA ASP A 206 -9.40 14.57 -4.03
C ASP A 206 -9.57 13.04 -4.06
N ILE A 207 -10.66 12.59 -4.67
CA ILE A 207 -10.87 11.18 -5.02
C ILE A 207 -10.90 11.08 -6.54
N ASP A 208 -9.85 10.52 -7.16
CA ASP A 208 -9.71 10.38 -8.61
C ASP A 208 -9.70 8.89 -9.02
N LEU A 209 -10.84 8.42 -9.50
CA LEU A 209 -11.03 7.02 -9.90
C LEU A 209 -11.19 6.89 -11.41
N THR A 210 -10.36 6.04 -12.02
CA THR A 210 -10.44 5.74 -13.46
C THR A 210 -10.88 4.28 -13.66
N PHE A 211 -12.02 4.08 -14.30
CA PHE A 211 -12.63 2.78 -14.55
C PHE A 211 -12.66 2.41 -16.03
N PRO A 212 -12.68 1.10 -16.35
CA PRO A 212 -12.98 0.63 -17.70
C PRO A 212 -14.35 1.14 -18.18
N ALA A 213 -14.49 1.42 -19.47
CA ALA A 213 -15.75 1.85 -20.07
C ALA A 213 -16.92 0.88 -19.86
N THR A 214 -16.62 -0.39 -19.59
CA THR A 214 -17.59 -1.48 -19.36
C THR A 214 -18.08 -1.55 -17.92
N LEU A 215 -17.66 -0.65 -17.02
CA LEU A 215 -18.11 -0.64 -15.62
C LEU A 215 -19.63 -0.69 -15.53
N LYS A 216 -20.17 -1.60 -14.70
CA LYS A 216 -21.56 -1.63 -14.28
C LYS A 216 -21.61 -1.48 -12.77
N ALA A 217 -22.12 -0.34 -12.30
CA ALA A 217 -22.14 -0.02 -10.88
C ALA A 217 -23.24 0.97 -10.54
N THR A 218 -23.68 0.95 -9.29
CA THR A 218 -24.47 2.04 -8.70
C THR A 218 -23.51 2.92 -7.90
N VAL A 219 -23.28 4.15 -8.33
CA VAL A 219 -22.39 5.08 -7.64
C VAL A 219 -23.15 5.91 -6.62
N LYS A 220 -22.55 6.07 -5.44
CA LYS A 220 -23.06 6.88 -4.34
C LYS A 220 -21.96 7.85 -3.91
N MET A 221 -22.14 9.14 -4.24
CA MET A 221 -21.09 10.14 -4.13
C MET A 221 -21.52 11.30 -3.25
N LYS A 222 -20.60 11.78 -2.38
CA LYS A 222 -20.81 12.95 -1.53
C LYS A 222 -19.49 13.68 -1.32
N THR A 223 -19.48 14.99 -1.55
CA THR A 223 -18.48 15.91 -1.04
C THR A 223 -19.21 17.06 -0.31
N GLU A 224 -18.61 17.58 0.76
CA GLU A 224 -19.18 18.73 1.49
C GLU A 224 -18.65 20.06 0.92
N GLN A 225 -17.36 20.09 0.54
CA GLN A 225 -16.68 21.26 0.00
C GLN A 225 -15.86 20.83 -1.22
N GLY A 226 -16.53 20.77 -2.37
CA GLY A 226 -15.95 20.37 -3.64
C GLY A 226 -17.03 20.05 -4.68
N GLU A 227 -16.58 19.66 -5.84
CA GLU A 227 -17.42 19.33 -6.98
C GLU A 227 -17.30 17.85 -7.35
N ILE A 228 -18.28 17.33 -8.09
CA ILE A 228 -18.30 15.94 -8.56
C ILE A 228 -18.29 15.94 -10.08
N TYR A 229 -17.25 15.34 -10.66
CA TYR A 229 -17.05 15.22 -12.09
C TYR A 229 -17.13 13.76 -12.55
N THR A 230 -17.79 13.49 -13.66
CA THR A 230 -17.88 12.16 -14.22
C THR A 230 -17.69 12.13 -15.72
N GLY A 231 -16.95 11.14 -16.23
CA GLY A 231 -16.82 10.81 -17.64
C GLY A 231 -17.83 9.77 -18.12
N PHE A 232 -18.68 9.24 -17.23
CA PHE A 232 -19.75 8.31 -17.57
C PHE A 232 -21.09 9.03 -17.71
N ASP A 233 -21.96 8.46 -18.54
CA ASP A 233 -23.37 8.81 -18.55
C ASP A 233 -24.05 8.12 -17.37
N ILE A 234 -24.37 8.89 -16.33
CA ILE A 234 -24.94 8.39 -15.07
C ILE A 234 -26.43 8.71 -15.03
N LYS A 235 -27.25 7.67 -14.96
CA LYS A 235 -28.69 7.85 -14.73
C LYS A 235 -28.91 8.17 -13.24
N MET A 236 -29.03 9.45 -12.93
CA MET A 236 -29.22 9.93 -11.56
C MET A 236 -30.56 9.46 -10.97
N THR A 237 -30.52 9.00 -9.74
CA THR A 237 -31.69 8.62 -8.93
C THR A 237 -31.93 9.69 -7.88
N SER A 238 -33.12 10.30 -7.87
CA SER A 238 -33.49 11.26 -6.83
C SER A 238 -33.85 10.52 -5.54
N THR A 239 -33.07 10.73 -4.49
CA THR A 239 -33.42 10.29 -3.14
C THR A 239 -34.19 11.41 -2.45
N GLY A 240 -35.51 11.24 -2.27
CA GLY A 240 -36.31 12.17 -1.50
C GLY A 240 -35.96 12.13 0.01
N PRO A 241 -36.41 13.15 0.78
CA PRO A 241 -36.13 13.21 2.22
C PRO A 241 -36.73 12.00 2.94
N VAL A 242 -35.92 11.32 3.74
CA VAL A 242 -36.37 10.20 4.60
C VAL A 242 -36.74 10.75 5.98
N GLN A 243 -38.02 10.62 6.32
CA GLN A 243 -38.51 10.94 7.67
C GLN A 243 -38.31 9.71 8.58
N LYS A 244 -37.43 9.80 9.56
CA LYS A 244 -37.35 8.81 10.65
C LYS A 244 -38.12 9.34 11.87
N LYS A 245 -39.15 8.60 12.26
CA LYS A 245 -39.88 8.84 13.50
C LYS A 245 -39.19 8.05 14.60
N ASP A 246 -38.60 8.75 15.56
CA ASP A 246 -38.03 8.09 16.72
C ASP A 246 -39.14 7.90 17.78
N ALA A 247 -39.46 6.63 18.09
CA ALA A 247 -40.61 6.26 18.90
C ALA A 247 -40.45 6.63 20.39
N ARG A 248 -39.33 7.18 20.82
CA ARG A 248 -39.01 7.32 22.24
C ARG A 248 -39.22 8.70 22.87
N SER A 249 -39.49 9.78 22.13
CA SER A 249 -39.59 11.09 22.80
C SER A 249 -40.28 12.21 22.01
N GLY A 250 -41.20 11.93 21.10
CA GLY A 250 -41.84 13.03 20.36
C GLY A 250 -40.85 13.84 19.47
N VAL A 251 -39.65 13.35 19.26
CA VAL A 251 -38.65 13.97 18.38
C VAL A 251 -38.83 13.44 16.97
N TYR A 252 -39.15 14.33 16.06
CA TYR A 252 -39.20 14.06 14.63
C TYR A 252 -37.88 14.50 14.01
N ARG A 253 -37.10 13.57 13.45
CA ARG A 253 -35.89 13.87 12.72
C ARG A 253 -36.14 13.70 11.24
N VAL A 254 -36.02 14.75 10.48
CA VAL A 254 -35.95 14.70 9.01
C VAL A 254 -34.47 14.67 8.64
N THR A 255 -34.04 13.58 7.98
CA THR A 255 -32.69 13.48 7.44
C THR A 255 -32.82 13.52 5.92
N VAL A 256 -32.16 14.50 5.32
CA VAL A 256 -31.97 14.54 3.87
C VAL A 256 -30.66 13.82 3.59
N ASP A 257 -30.71 12.81 2.75
CA ASP A 257 -29.49 12.12 2.28
C ASP A 257 -28.89 12.96 1.15
N ASP A 258 -27.77 13.62 1.42
CA ASP A 258 -27.11 14.53 0.45
C ASP A 258 -26.29 13.78 -0.60
N TYR A 259 -26.30 12.44 -0.58
CA TYR A 259 -25.59 11.67 -1.58
C TYR A 259 -26.21 11.82 -2.96
N LYS A 260 -25.34 12.04 -3.94
CA LYS A 260 -25.69 11.90 -5.37
C LYS A 260 -25.60 10.43 -5.73
N ARG A 261 -26.73 9.82 -6.08
CA ARG A 261 -26.80 8.39 -6.44
C ARG A 261 -27.22 8.25 -7.90
N GLY A 262 -26.60 7.29 -8.59
CA GLY A 262 -26.98 7.00 -9.97
C GLY A 262 -26.35 5.72 -10.49
N ASP A 263 -26.90 5.23 -11.59
CA ASP A 263 -26.50 3.98 -12.23
C ASP A 263 -25.61 4.22 -13.45
N VAL A 264 -24.48 3.54 -13.50
CA VAL A 264 -23.56 3.47 -14.64
C VAL A 264 -23.84 2.19 -15.41
N ASN A 265 -24.10 2.26 -16.72
CA ASN A 265 -24.36 1.15 -17.63
C ASN A 265 -25.41 0.14 -17.09
N GLY A 266 -26.49 0.65 -16.49
CA GLY A 266 -27.60 -0.18 -15.97
C GLY A 266 -27.47 -0.58 -14.50
N GLY A 267 -26.48 -0.06 -13.79
CA GLY A 267 -26.28 -0.30 -12.37
C GLY A 267 -25.55 -1.62 -12.05
N GLY A 268 -25.29 -1.84 -10.77
CA GLY A 268 -24.55 -3.00 -10.26
C GLY A 268 -24.20 -2.85 -8.79
N ALA A 269 -23.07 -3.41 -8.37
CA ALA A 269 -22.58 -3.24 -7.00
C ALA A 269 -22.38 -1.78 -6.65
N GLU A 270 -22.60 -1.43 -5.39
CA GLU A 270 -22.47 -0.04 -4.93
C GLU A 270 -21.00 0.36 -4.82
N ILE A 271 -20.66 1.52 -5.39
CA ILE A 271 -19.38 2.19 -5.22
C ILE A 271 -19.66 3.49 -4.46
N THR A 272 -19.19 3.54 -3.21
CA THR A 272 -19.36 4.71 -2.36
C THR A 272 -18.12 5.59 -2.40
N LEU A 273 -18.30 6.89 -2.71
CA LEU A 273 -17.25 7.91 -2.68
C LEU A 273 -17.68 9.00 -1.69
N LYS A 274 -16.85 9.21 -0.68
CA LYS A 274 -17.13 10.21 0.36
C LYS A 274 -15.91 11.09 0.59
N ASN A 275 -16.11 12.39 0.41
CA ASN A 275 -15.11 13.40 0.70
C ASN A 275 -15.70 14.49 1.59
N TYR A 276 -14.85 15.23 2.31
CA TYR A 276 -15.26 16.44 3.01
C TYR A 276 -14.71 17.69 2.30
N ASN A 277 -13.39 17.77 2.08
CA ASN A 277 -12.72 18.84 1.34
C ASN A 277 -12.01 18.27 0.13
N GLY A 278 -12.41 18.68 -1.07
CA GLY A 278 -11.83 18.29 -2.35
C GLY A 278 -12.87 17.75 -3.31
N ASP A 279 -12.44 17.49 -4.52
CA ASP A 279 -13.28 17.08 -5.61
C ASP A 279 -13.35 15.55 -5.77
N ILE A 280 -14.39 15.10 -6.43
CA ILE A 280 -14.56 13.68 -6.78
C ILE A 280 -14.56 13.55 -8.30
N TYR A 281 -13.63 12.75 -8.83
CA TYR A 281 -13.51 12.47 -10.25
C TYR A 281 -13.80 11.00 -10.52
N VAL A 282 -14.80 10.70 -11.36
CA VAL A 282 -15.10 9.34 -11.84
C VAL A 282 -14.83 9.31 -13.34
N ARG A 283 -13.63 8.86 -13.70
CA ARG A 283 -13.14 8.88 -15.09
C ARG A 283 -13.43 7.58 -15.81
N LYS A 284 -13.62 7.69 -17.10
CA LYS A 284 -13.75 6.56 -18.03
C LYS A 284 -12.48 6.45 -18.85
N LYS A 285 -11.90 5.22 -18.90
CA LYS A 285 -10.83 4.88 -19.84
C LYS A 285 -11.32 4.98 -21.29
#